data_e58bd5f84d9e20787ae896dada399632
#
_entry.id   e58bd5f84d9e20787ae896dada399632
#
_cell.length_a   1.000
_cell.length_b   1.000
_cell.length_c   1.000
_cell.angle_alpha   90.00
_cell.angle_beta   90.00
_cell.angle_gamma   90.00
#
_symmetry.space_group_name_H-M   'P 1'
#
loop_
_entity.id
_entity.type
_entity.pdbx_description
1 polymer ?
#
loop_
_entity_poly.entity_id
_entity_poly.type
_entity_poly.pdbx_seq_one_letter_code
_entity_poly.pdbx_strand_id
1 'polypeptide(L)'
;MGITGNIYGINGPVITIQGNPGYKMNEMVYVGEHRLVGEVIRLSKEKTTIQVYEETSGLKPGEEVAGAGWAISVKLAPGILNNIFDGIERPLQKIAEKSGAFIPTGAQADALDREKLWETHITVQEGDEVAGGSIIAEVPETKSIVHRVMLPPGVSGTVTAVKPDGDYTICDEIVTIRTTDGGTKALTMTQEWPIRKPRPVKDRYPADRPLVTGQRILDTLFPIAKGGTAALPGGFGTGKTMTQHQLAKWCDADIIIYIGCGERGNEMTNVLEEFGELNDPKTGNLLMDRTTLIANTSNMPVAAREASIYTGITLAEYYRDMGYHVAIMADSTSRWAEALRELSGRLEEMPAEEGFPAYLASRLSAFYERAGYVQNLNGSDGSVTIIGAVSPQGGDFSEPVTQNTKRFVRCFLALDKSLAYARHYPAINWLTSYSEYIPDLTAWYETNVGPTFVQCRNEILNLLTMENRLNEIVKLIGSDVLPDDQKLVLEIARVIRLGFLQQNAFHKEDTYVPMEKQLRMMEIILHLYDRCKALIDRNMPMALLRESDIFEKIISIKYDVANDKLEQLNLYDDKIEEFYQHLMAENA
;
A
#
# COMPACT_ATOMS: atom_id res chain seq x y z
N MET A 1 35.21 16.36 -17.50
CA MET A 1 35.40 16.83 -16.10
C MET A 1 34.01 17.04 -15.53
N GLY A 2 33.69 16.44 -14.38
CA GLY A 2 32.42 16.68 -13.71
C GLY A 2 32.30 18.14 -13.25
N ILE A 3 31.08 18.63 -13.11
CA ILE A 3 30.81 19.95 -12.57
C ILE A 3 31.14 19.91 -11.08
N THR A 4 31.95 20.87 -10.59
CA THR A 4 32.30 20.99 -9.19
C THR A 4 32.02 22.38 -8.65
N GLY A 5 31.66 22.47 -7.37
CA GLY A 5 31.49 23.70 -6.62
C GLY A 5 31.90 23.49 -5.18
N ASN A 6 31.94 24.56 -4.39
CA ASN A 6 32.33 24.46 -3.00
C ASN A 6 31.18 24.86 -2.07
N ILE A 7 31.09 24.19 -0.93
CA ILE A 7 30.10 24.50 0.11
C ILE A 7 30.30 25.93 0.59
N TYR A 8 29.26 26.74 0.49
CA TYR A 8 29.23 28.10 1.03
C TYR A 8 28.59 28.13 2.42
N GLY A 9 27.50 27.42 2.62
CA GLY A 9 26.79 27.38 3.89
C GLY A 9 26.10 26.04 4.12
N ILE A 10 25.89 25.71 5.39
CA ILE A 10 25.27 24.46 5.85
C ILE A 10 24.15 24.81 6.83
N ASN A 11 22.94 24.28 6.58
CA ASN A 11 21.77 24.41 7.46
C ASN A 11 21.09 23.05 7.63
N GLY A 12 21.58 22.23 8.55
CA GLY A 12 21.12 20.84 8.70
C GLY A 12 21.33 20.06 7.40
N PRO A 13 20.30 19.38 6.87
CA PRO A 13 20.41 18.59 5.65
C PRO A 13 20.49 19.44 4.37
N VAL A 14 20.43 20.77 4.48
CA VAL A 14 20.47 21.69 3.33
C VAL A 14 21.83 22.39 3.28
N ILE A 15 22.51 22.26 2.15
CA ILE A 15 23.74 22.99 1.87
C ILE A 15 23.54 23.97 0.73
N THR A 16 24.36 25.02 0.70
CA THR A 16 24.34 26.02 -0.35
C THR A 16 25.71 26.17 -0.98
N ILE A 17 25.72 26.39 -2.28
CA ILE A 17 26.88 26.74 -3.10
C ILE A 17 26.65 28.15 -3.64
N GLN A 18 27.65 28.97 -3.69
CA GLN A 18 27.56 30.30 -4.30
C GLN A 18 27.54 30.21 -5.83
N GLY A 19 26.51 30.79 -6.43
CA GLY A 19 26.28 30.71 -7.87
C GLY A 19 25.74 29.35 -8.35
N ASN A 20 25.80 29.15 -9.67
CA ASN A 20 25.55 27.85 -10.30
C ASN A 20 26.72 27.51 -11.26
N PRO A 21 27.62 26.60 -10.87
CA PRO A 21 28.74 26.18 -11.73
C PRO A 21 28.32 25.31 -12.91
N GLY A 22 27.01 25.04 -13.09
CA GLY A 22 26.48 24.28 -14.22
C GLY A 22 25.60 23.08 -13.84
N TYR A 23 25.26 22.91 -12.57
CA TYR A 23 24.33 21.86 -12.14
C TYR A 23 22.96 22.01 -12.77
N LYS A 24 22.29 20.85 -12.93
CA LYS A 24 20.90 20.77 -13.38
C LYS A 24 19.95 20.60 -12.20
N MET A 25 18.70 20.95 -12.39
CA MET A 25 17.66 20.70 -11.41
C MET A 25 17.45 19.20 -11.20
N ASN A 26 17.33 18.76 -9.94
CA ASN A 26 17.24 17.36 -9.51
C ASN A 26 18.50 16.54 -9.80
N GLU A 27 19.62 17.15 -10.13
CA GLU A 27 20.88 16.43 -10.33
C GLU A 27 21.38 15.87 -9.01
N MET A 28 21.82 14.61 -9.03
CA MET A 28 22.51 13.97 -7.93
C MET A 28 23.92 14.55 -7.80
N VAL A 29 24.34 14.80 -6.58
CA VAL A 29 25.66 15.32 -6.24
C VAL A 29 26.31 14.53 -5.11
N TYR A 30 27.63 14.55 -5.08
CA TYR A 30 28.43 14.01 -3.99
C TYR A 30 29.04 15.16 -3.19
N VAL A 31 28.77 15.20 -1.89
CA VAL A 31 29.08 16.32 -1.01
C VAL A 31 30.20 15.98 -0.07
N GLY A 32 31.24 16.82 -0.05
CA GLY A 32 32.36 16.75 0.87
C GLY A 32 33.30 15.56 0.65
N GLU A 33 34.26 15.42 1.55
CA GLU A 33 35.30 14.37 1.52
C GLU A 33 34.68 12.95 1.64
N HIS A 34 33.57 12.82 2.39
CA HIS A 34 32.87 11.56 2.57
C HIS A 34 31.92 11.21 1.42
N ARG A 35 31.80 12.07 0.39
CA ARG A 35 30.97 11.88 -0.78
C ARG A 35 29.50 11.59 -0.44
N LEU A 36 28.93 12.36 0.49
CA LEU A 36 27.53 12.20 0.89
C LEU A 36 26.60 12.42 -0.31
N VAL A 37 25.58 11.59 -0.43
CA VAL A 37 24.61 11.72 -1.52
C VAL A 37 23.70 12.92 -1.29
N GLY A 38 23.54 13.76 -2.30
CA GLY A 38 22.65 14.91 -2.29
C GLY A 38 21.96 15.12 -3.62
N GLU A 39 20.97 16.01 -3.64
CA GLU A 39 20.19 16.39 -4.81
C GLU A 39 20.08 17.91 -4.89
N VAL A 40 20.24 18.45 -6.09
CA VAL A 40 20.02 19.88 -6.37
C VAL A 40 18.52 20.16 -6.38
N ILE A 41 18.03 20.90 -5.38
CA ILE A 41 16.61 21.18 -5.19
C ILE A 41 16.19 22.61 -5.56
N ARG A 42 17.18 23.52 -5.72
CA ARG A 42 16.91 24.89 -6.14
C ARG A 42 18.12 25.50 -6.84
N LEU A 43 17.85 26.14 -7.95
CA LEU A 43 18.87 26.85 -8.73
C LEU A 43 18.50 28.33 -8.87
N SER A 44 19.46 29.21 -8.60
CA SER A 44 19.38 30.62 -8.94
C SER A 44 20.74 31.13 -9.46
N LYS A 45 20.77 32.36 -9.98
CA LYS A 45 22.05 32.95 -10.43
C LYS A 45 23.04 33.14 -9.28
N GLU A 46 22.55 33.36 -8.07
CA GLU A 46 23.36 33.70 -6.90
C GLU A 46 23.69 32.48 -6.05
N LYS A 47 22.87 31.44 -6.10
CA LYS A 47 22.99 30.33 -5.17
C LYS A 47 22.37 29.03 -5.74
N THR A 48 23.07 27.92 -5.53
CA THR A 48 22.58 26.56 -5.70
C THR A 48 22.28 25.96 -4.34
N THR A 49 21.09 25.40 -4.16
CA THR A 49 20.69 24.75 -2.91
C THR A 49 20.59 23.24 -3.13
N ILE A 50 21.19 22.49 -2.23
CA ILE A 50 21.32 21.03 -2.30
C ILE A 50 20.75 20.45 -1.01
N GLN A 51 19.95 19.41 -1.15
CA GLN A 51 19.46 18.58 -0.06
C GLN A 51 20.35 17.35 0.06
N VAL A 52 20.91 17.11 1.25
CA VAL A 52 21.78 15.96 1.52
C VAL A 52 20.97 14.87 2.19
N TYR A 53 21.08 13.64 1.72
CA TYR A 53 20.31 12.48 2.17
C TYR A 53 20.93 11.75 3.36
N GLU A 54 22.09 12.20 3.78
CA GLU A 54 22.84 11.65 4.91
C GLU A 54 23.06 12.69 6.00
N GLU A 55 23.60 12.27 7.14
CA GLU A 55 23.96 13.16 8.24
C GLU A 55 25.07 14.11 7.80
N THR A 56 24.83 15.40 7.95
CA THR A 56 25.77 16.47 7.54
C THR A 56 26.73 16.93 8.62
N SER A 57 26.67 16.29 9.80
CA SER A 57 27.60 16.57 10.91
C SER A 57 29.04 16.33 10.47
N GLY A 58 29.89 17.35 10.63
CA GLY A 58 31.29 17.29 10.24
C GLY A 58 31.62 17.91 8.88
N LEU A 59 30.65 18.20 8.02
CA LEU A 59 30.88 18.98 6.79
C LEU A 59 31.33 20.39 7.12
N LYS A 60 32.19 20.96 6.28
CA LYS A 60 32.75 22.32 6.45
C LYS A 60 32.51 23.17 5.19
N PRO A 61 32.29 24.47 5.36
CA PRO A 61 32.37 25.40 4.23
C PRO A 61 33.72 25.28 3.52
N GLY A 62 33.71 25.31 2.20
CA GLY A 62 34.86 25.13 1.34
C GLY A 62 35.10 23.72 0.82
N GLU A 63 34.47 22.69 1.40
CA GLU A 63 34.54 21.34 0.84
C GLU A 63 33.89 21.24 -0.54
N GLU A 64 34.40 20.34 -1.35
CA GLU A 64 33.96 20.15 -2.74
C GLU A 64 32.58 19.46 -2.83
N VAL A 65 31.80 19.87 -3.82
CA VAL A 65 30.57 19.21 -4.24
C VAL A 65 30.71 18.85 -5.70
N ALA A 66 30.63 17.55 -6.01
CA ALA A 66 30.80 17.04 -7.36
C ALA A 66 29.45 16.60 -7.96
N GLY A 67 29.08 17.13 -9.12
CA GLY A 67 27.88 16.71 -9.86
C GLY A 67 28.06 15.32 -10.47
N ALA A 68 27.03 14.51 -10.38
CA ALA A 68 26.97 13.19 -11.00
C ALA A 68 26.61 13.25 -12.51
N GLY A 69 25.91 14.31 -12.93
CA GLY A 69 25.43 14.49 -14.31
C GLY A 69 24.05 13.85 -14.59
N TRP A 70 23.49 13.12 -13.64
CA TRP A 70 22.18 12.50 -13.72
C TRP A 70 21.35 12.74 -12.44
N ALA A 71 20.04 12.53 -12.51
CA ALA A 71 19.16 12.68 -11.36
C ALA A 71 19.30 11.52 -10.38
N ILE A 72 18.89 11.72 -9.12
CA ILE A 72 18.82 10.62 -8.15
C ILE A 72 17.92 9.51 -8.67
N SER A 73 18.48 8.31 -8.74
CA SER A 73 17.87 7.15 -9.41
C SER A 73 18.00 5.91 -8.55
N VAL A 74 17.08 4.96 -8.74
CA VAL A 74 17.17 3.61 -8.19
C VAL A 74 17.74 2.65 -9.22
N LYS A 75 18.41 1.62 -8.75
CA LYS A 75 18.95 0.53 -9.56
C LYS A 75 17.96 -0.62 -9.62
N LEU A 76 17.50 -0.93 -10.80
CA LEU A 76 16.45 -1.89 -11.08
C LEU A 76 17.04 -3.14 -11.73
N ALA A 77 17.01 -4.28 -11.03
CA ALA A 77 17.51 -5.57 -11.48
C ALA A 77 16.99 -6.70 -10.56
N PRO A 78 17.24 -7.98 -10.86
CA PRO A 78 16.98 -9.07 -9.92
C PRO A 78 17.69 -8.87 -8.57
N GLY A 79 17.00 -9.18 -7.46
CA GLY A 79 17.53 -9.03 -6.10
C GLY A 79 16.92 -7.88 -5.30
N ILE A 80 15.89 -7.22 -5.82
CA ILE A 80 15.11 -6.20 -5.09
C ILE A 80 14.19 -6.88 -4.06
N LEU A 81 13.52 -7.97 -4.45
CA LEU A 81 12.66 -8.72 -3.54
C LEU A 81 13.47 -9.41 -2.44
N ASN A 82 12.79 -9.67 -1.32
CA ASN A 82 13.41 -10.26 -0.12
C ASN A 82 14.57 -9.41 0.44
N ASN A 83 14.54 -8.10 0.22
CA ASN A 83 15.57 -7.17 0.65
C ASN A 83 14.98 -6.00 1.45
N ILE A 84 15.86 -5.32 2.19
CA ILE A 84 15.53 -4.16 3.02
C ILE A 84 16.44 -3.01 2.62
N PHE A 85 15.83 -1.94 2.15
CA PHE A 85 16.53 -0.72 1.74
C PHE A 85 16.21 0.45 2.67
N ASP A 86 17.09 1.44 2.68
CA ASP A 86 16.74 2.74 3.21
C ASP A 86 16.05 3.63 2.16
N GLY A 87 15.81 4.90 2.51
CA GLY A 87 15.08 5.84 1.62
C GLY A 87 15.76 6.14 0.28
N ILE A 88 17.04 5.83 0.12
CA ILE A 88 17.83 6.04 -1.12
C ILE A 88 18.37 4.72 -1.69
N GLU A 89 17.70 3.61 -1.41
CA GLU A 89 18.02 2.27 -1.91
C GLU A 89 19.35 1.71 -1.41
N ARG A 90 19.85 2.09 -0.23
CA ARG A 90 21.01 1.41 0.36
C ARG A 90 20.56 0.14 1.07
N PRO A 91 21.22 -1.02 0.83
CA PRO A 91 20.81 -2.30 1.42
C PRO A 91 21.25 -2.37 2.89
N LEU A 92 20.27 -2.25 3.80
CA LEU A 92 20.51 -2.14 5.24
C LEU A 92 21.18 -3.38 5.83
N GLN A 93 20.87 -4.58 5.37
CA GLN A 93 21.49 -5.82 5.84
C GLN A 93 22.99 -5.84 5.52
N LYS A 94 23.37 -5.52 4.28
CA LYS A 94 24.79 -5.48 3.87
C LYS A 94 25.57 -4.40 4.62
N ILE A 95 24.93 -3.28 4.91
CA ILE A 95 25.55 -2.22 5.72
C ILE A 95 25.76 -2.71 7.16
N ALA A 96 24.76 -3.37 7.76
CA ALA A 96 24.86 -3.93 9.10
C ALA A 96 25.95 -5.02 9.23
N GLU A 97 26.10 -5.88 8.22
CA GLU A 97 27.19 -6.88 8.17
C GLU A 97 28.59 -6.25 8.19
N LYS A 98 28.74 -5.09 7.52
CA LYS A 98 30.04 -4.38 7.43
C LYS A 98 30.33 -3.48 8.62
N SER A 99 29.31 -2.84 9.17
CA SER A 99 29.46 -1.71 10.11
C SER A 99 28.79 -1.95 11.47
N GLY A 100 28.07 -3.07 11.65
CA GLY A 100 27.29 -3.35 12.86
C GLY A 100 25.99 -2.52 12.92
N ALA A 101 25.57 -2.16 14.14
CA ALA A 101 24.27 -1.54 14.41
C ALA A 101 24.14 -0.09 13.93
N PHE A 102 25.23 0.57 13.52
CA PHE A 102 25.22 1.97 13.10
C PHE A 102 25.59 2.11 11.63
N ILE A 103 24.87 3.00 10.93
CA ILE A 103 25.20 3.38 9.55
C ILE A 103 26.28 4.46 9.61
N PRO A 104 27.52 4.18 9.18
CA PRO A 104 28.58 5.19 9.17
C PRO A 104 28.31 6.24 8.10
N THR A 105 28.74 7.46 8.36
CA THR A 105 28.66 8.58 7.41
C THR A 105 29.38 8.24 6.11
N GLY A 106 28.73 8.46 4.97
CA GLY A 106 29.28 8.13 3.64
C GLY A 106 29.36 6.63 3.36
N ALA A 107 28.62 5.79 4.09
CA ALA A 107 28.57 4.35 3.84
C ALA A 107 28.12 4.08 2.39
N GLN A 108 29.03 3.54 1.59
CA GLN A 108 28.73 3.10 0.23
C GLN A 108 28.52 1.58 0.22
N ALA A 109 27.39 1.17 -0.28
CA ALA A 109 27.10 -0.21 -0.59
C ALA A 109 26.36 -0.26 -1.93
N ASP A 110 26.71 -1.20 -2.78
CA ASP A 110 25.91 -1.45 -3.99
C ASP A 110 24.50 -1.85 -3.59
N ALA A 111 23.51 -1.20 -4.18
CA ALA A 111 22.09 -1.47 -3.89
C ALA A 111 21.75 -2.95 -4.08
N LEU A 112 22.28 -3.56 -5.14
CA LEU A 112 22.05 -4.95 -5.49
C LEU A 112 23.38 -5.73 -5.52
N ASP A 113 23.29 -7.05 -5.40
CA ASP A 113 24.44 -7.93 -5.43
C ASP A 113 24.98 -8.10 -6.85
N ARG A 114 26.22 -7.63 -7.08
CA ARG A 114 26.87 -7.70 -8.40
C ARG A 114 27.55 -9.03 -8.70
N GLU A 115 27.79 -9.85 -7.66
CA GLU A 115 28.52 -11.10 -7.78
C GLU A 115 27.59 -12.31 -7.81
N LYS A 116 26.35 -12.13 -7.36
CA LYS A 116 25.34 -13.20 -7.36
C LYS A 116 25.05 -13.64 -8.79
N LEU A 117 25.14 -14.94 -9.02
CA LEU A 117 24.74 -15.57 -10.26
C LEU A 117 23.25 -15.86 -10.25
N TRP A 118 22.61 -15.55 -11.37
CA TRP A 118 21.20 -15.77 -11.61
C TRP A 118 20.99 -16.69 -12.79
N GLU A 119 20.25 -17.76 -12.62
CA GLU A 119 19.79 -18.61 -13.71
C GLU A 119 18.95 -17.75 -14.67
N THR A 120 19.42 -17.57 -15.88
CA THR A 120 18.85 -16.63 -16.83
C THR A 120 18.41 -17.34 -18.11
N HIS A 121 17.15 -17.18 -18.43
CA HIS A 121 16.55 -17.67 -19.67
C HIS A 121 16.34 -16.48 -20.63
N ILE A 122 17.00 -16.53 -21.79
CA ILE A 122 16.92 -15.46 -22.79
C ILE A 122 15.66 -15.67 -23.65
N THR A 123 14.81 -14.65 -23.76
CA THR A 123 13.51 -14.75 -24.44
C THR A 123 13.50 -14.20 -25.86
N VAL A 124 14.58 -13.57 -26.31
CA VAL A 124 14.72 -12.95 -27.65
C VAL A 124 15.75 -13.66 -28.48
N GLN A 125 15.67 -13.50 -29.80
CA GLN A 125 16.58 -14.09 -30.80
C GLN A 125 17.24 -13.00 -31.68
N GLU A 126 18.33 -13.34 -32.33
CA GLU A 126 18.95 -12.45 -33.30
C GLU A 126 17.99 -12.14 -34.45
N GLY A 127 17.86 -10.85 -34.76
CA GLY A 127 16.94 -10.34 -35.75
C GLY A 127 15.62 -9.82 -35.20
N ASP A 128 15.29 -10.08 -33.93
CA ASP A 128 14.07 -9.56 -33.34
C ASP A 128 14.10 -8.04 -33.21
N GLU A 129 12.97 -7.40 -33.51
CA GLU A 129 12.77 -5.98 -33.21
C GLU A 129 12.26 -5.82 -31.79
N VAL A 130 12.95 -5.02 -30.97
CA VAL A 130 12.63 -4.75 -29.57
C VAL A 130 12.47 -3.27 -29.32
N ALA A 131 11.53 -2.94 -28.44
CA ALA A 131 11.24 -1.57 -28.04
C ALA A 131 11.21 -1.48 -26.50
N GLY A 132 11.20 -0.26 -25.97
CA GLY A 132 11.14 -0.04 -24.53
C GLY A 132 10.03 -0.84 -23.86
N GLY A 133 10.38 -1.59 -22.82
CA GLY A 133 9.50 -2.52 -22.12
C GLY A 133 9.51 -3.95 -22.64
N SER A 134 10.06 -4.25 -23.84
CA SER A 134 10.19 -5.63 -24.32
C SER A 134 10.97 -6.48 -23.34
N ILE A 135 10.45 -7.67 -23.02
CA ILE A 135 11.10 -8.65 -22.13
C ILE A 135 12.21 -9.33 -22.94
N ILE A 136 13.43 -9.29 -22.43
CA ILE A 136 14.62 -9.86 -23.09
C ILE A 136 15.16 -11.11 -22.38
N ALA A 137 14.83 -11.28 -21.12
CA ALA A 137 15.19 -12.47 -20.34
C ALA A 137 14.24 -12.65 -19.16
N GLU A 138 14.17 -13.87 -18.63
CA GLU A 138 13.48 -14.25 -17.40
C GLU A 138 14.46 -14.85 -16.41
N VAL A 139 14.28 -14.50 -15.12
CA VAL A 139 15.16 -14.90 -14.03
C VAL A 139 14.29 -15.29 -12.83
N PRO A 140 14.38 -16.50 -12.27
CA PRO A 140 13.74 -16.83 -11.00
C PRO A 140 14.36 -15.99 -9.87
N GLU A 141 13.73 -14.88 -9.50
CA GLU A 141 14.23 -13.97 -8.47
C GLU A 141 14.03 -14.55 -7.08
N THR A 142 12.84 -15.09 -6.83
CA THR A 142 12.48 -15.80 -5.61
C THR A 142 11.72 -17.08 -5.97
N LYS A 143 11.35 -17.88 -4.97
CA LYS A 143 10.53 -19.08 -5.20
C LYS A 143 9.14 -18.78 -5.76
N SER A 144 8.66 -17.56 -5.56
CA SER A 144 7.31 -17.13 -5.93
C SER A 144 7.27 -16.24 -7.16
N ILE A 145 8.35 -15.54 -7.47
CA ILE A 145 8.37 -14.46 -8.47
C ILE A 145 9.47 -14.67 -9.51
N VAL A 146 9.09 -14.59 -10.76
CA VAL A 146 9.99 -14.57 -11.92
C VAL A 146 10.24 -13.12 -12.32
N HIS A 147 11.48 -12.69 -12.24
CA HIS A 147 11.90 -11.37 -12.70
C HIS A 147 12.00 -11.35 -14.22
N ARG A 148 11.31 -10.41 -14.85
CA ARG A 148 11.33 -10.22 -16.29
C ARG A 148 12.25 -9.04 -16.61
N VAL A 149 13.41 -9.35 -17.15
CA VAL A 149 14.38 -8.32 -17.57
C VAL A 149 13.83 -7.60 -18.80
N MET A 150 13.64 -6.30 -18.67
CA MET A 150 13.01 -5.47 -19.71
C MET A 150 14.00 -4.50 -20.34
N LEU A 151 13.81 -4.22 -21.61
CA LEU A 151 14.49 -3.12 -22.27
C LEU A 151 14.07 -1.78 -21.64
N PRO A 152 15.02 -0.89 -21.29
CA PRO A 152 14.68 0.40 -20.69
C PRO A 152 13.73 1.22 -21.58
N PRO A 153 12.76 1.94 -20.99
CA PRO A 153 11.88 2.84 -21.75
C PRO A 153 12.68 3.84 -22.60
N GLY A 154 12.24 4.04 -23.83
CA GLY A 154 12.89 4.96 -24.78
C GLY A 154 14.08 4.36 -25.55
N VAL A 155 14.42 3.10 -25.33
CA VAL A 155 15.41 2.37 -26.12
C VAL A 155 14.68 1.44 -27.09
N SER A 156 15.09 1.40 -28.34
CA SER A 156 14.56 0.49 -29.38
C SER A 156 15.63 0.11 -30.38
N GLY A 157 15.47 -1.03 -31.03
CA GLY A 157 16.42 -1.50 -32.01
C GLY A 157 16.19 -2.94 -32.44
N THR A 158 17.14 -3.50 -33.16
CA THR A 158 17.13 -4.90 -33.60
C THR A 158 18.21 -5.68 -32.87
N VAL A 159 17.85 -6.85 -32.36
CA VAL A 159 18.80 -7.75 -31.68
C VAL A 159 19.86 -8.25 -32.65
N THR A 160 21.13 -8.05 -32.32
CA THR A 160 22.27 -8.44 -33.14
C THR A 160 23.07 -9.59 -32.58
N ALA A 161 23.01 -9.82 -31.25
CA ALA A 161 23.64 -10.96 -30.59
C ALA A 161 22.94 -11.26 -29.30
N VAL A 162 22.83 -12.52 -28.95
CA VAL A 162 22.31 -13.05 -27.69
C VAL A 162 23.27 -14.03 -27.07
N LYS A 163 23.38 -14.03 -25.74
CA LYS A 163 24.09 -15.13 -25.02
C LYS A 163 23.17 -16.34 -24.88
N PRO A 164 23.71 -17.57 -24.72
CA PRO A 164 22.91 -18.74 -24.42
C PRO A 164 22.30 -18.62 -23.00
N ASP A 165 21.29 -19.43 -22.72
CA ASP A 165 20.78 -19.59 -21.37
C ASP A 165 21.90 -20.05 -20.43
N GLY A 166 21.92 -19.56 -19.20
CA GLY A 166 22.97 -19.85 -18.23
C GLY A 166 22.95 -18.94 -17.01
N ASP A 167 23.96 -19.08 -16.18
CA ASP A 167 24.12 -18.31 -14.97
C ASP A 167 24.92 -17.02 -15.26
N TYR A 168 24.29 -15.89 -15.00
CA TYR A 168 24.87 -14.57 -15.22
C TYR A 168 24.70 -13.67 -14.01
N THR A 169 25.64 -12.75 -13.84
CA THR A 169 25.49 -11.64 -12.88
C THR A 169 24.61 -10.54 -13.47
N ILE A 170 24.11 -9.66 -12.64
CA ILE A 170 23.29 -8.51 -13.09
C ILE A 170 24.10 -7.53 -13.98
N CYS A 171 25.42 -7.59 -13.96
CA CYS A 171 26.33 -6.71 -14.73
C CYS A 171 26.78 -7.34 -16.04
N ASP A 172 26.55 -8.63 -16.27
CA ASP A 172 26.92 -9.30 -17.50
C ASP A 172 26.07 -8.80 -18.69
N GLU A 173 26.72 -8.61 -19.82
CA GLU A 173 26.04 -8.31 -21.07
C GLU A 173 25.37 -9.57 -21.60
N ILE A 174 24.04 -9.58 -21.69
CA ILE A 174 23.24 -10.75 -22.10
C ILE A 174 22.69 -10.65 -23.51
N VAL A 175 22.36 -9.46 -23.96
CA VAL A 175 21.81 -9.17 -25.30
C VAL A 175 22.46 -7.92 -25.87
N THR A 176 22.77 -7.93 -27.16
CA THR A 176 23.26 -6.73 -27.88
C THR A 176 22.26 -6.32 -28.94
N ILE A 177 21.94 -5.04 -28.98
CA ILE A 177 21.02 -4.48 -29.98
C ILE A 177 21.73 -3.43 -30.83
N ARG A 178 21.29 -3.30 -32.10
CA ARG A 178 21.55 -2.13 -32.95
C ARG A 178 20.39 -1.16 -32.74
N THR A 179 20.67 -0.02 -32.15
CA THR A 179 19.68 1.01 -31.88
C THR A 179 19.22 1.71 -33.17
N THR A 180 18.02 2.31 -33.13
CA THR A 180 17.42 3.00 -34.30
C THR A 180 18.22 4.19 -34.78
N ASP A 181 19.09 4.77 -33.95
CA ASP A 181 20.06 5.83 -34.31
C ASP A 181 21.37 5.30 -34.94
N GLY A 182 21.47 3.97 -35.14
CA GLY A 182 22.58 3.29 -35.77
C GLY A 182 23.72 2.88 -34.83
N GLY A 183 23.60 3.17 -33.53
CA GLY A 183 24.57 2.75 -32.52
C GLY A 183 24.40 1.27 -32.13
N THR A 184 25.40 0.73 -31.43
CA THR A 184 25.32 -0.60 -30.81
C THR A 184 25.24 -0.43 -29.30
N LYS A 185 24.30 -1.13 -28.64
CA LYS A 185 24.13 -1.10 -27.20
C LYS A 185 24.08 -2.51 -26.63
N ALA A 186 24.99 -2.78 -25.73
CA ALA A 186 24.95 -3.97 -24.91
C ALA A 186 23.95 -3.78 -23.72
N LEU A 187 23.16 -4.79 -23.48
CA LEU A 187 22.13 -4.79 -22.45
C LEU A 187 22.51 -5.79 -21.36
N THR A 188 22.39 -5.33 -20.13
CA THR A 188 22.54 -6.14 -18.91
C THR A 188 21.18 -6.34 -18.26
N MET A 189 21.13 -7.01 -17.12
CA MET A 189 19.88 -7.13 -16.34
C MET A 189 19.55 -5.84 -15.57
N THR A 190 20.46 -4.85 -15.56
CA THR A 190 20.31 -3.61 -14.79
C THR A 190 19.75 -2.48 -15.61
N GLN A 191 18.91 -1.66 -15.01
CA GLN A 191 18.55 -0.34 -15.50
C GLN A 191 18.47 0.65 -14.32
N GLU A 192 18.65 1.91 -14.60
CA GLU A 192 18.51 3.00 -13.62
C GLU A 192 17.31 3.86 -13.98
N TRP A 193 16.53 4.27 -12.96
CA TRP A 193 15.38 5.12 -13.17
C TRP A 193 15.28 6.24 -12.11
N PRO A 194 15.09 7.50 -12.55
CA PRO A 194 14.93 8.63 -11.63
C PRO A 194 13.69 8.47 -10.75
N ILE A 195 13.85 8.53 -9.43
CA ILE A 195 12.77 8.27 -8.48
C ILE A 195 11.59 9.23 -8.59
N ARG A 196 11.86 10.49 -8.98
CA ARG A 196 10.82 11.53 -9.12
C ARG A 196 10.05 11.46 -10.44
N LYS A 197 10.48 10.63 -11.39
CA LYS A 197 9.85 10.49 -12.69
C LYS A 197 9.01 9.21 -12.73
N PRO A 198 7.67 9.32 -12.96
CA PRO A 198 6.84 8.14 -13.19
C PRO A 198 7.34 7.31 -14.37
N ARG A 199 7.22 5.99 -14.27
CA ARG A 199 7.55 5.11 -15.39
C ARG A 199 6.42 5.14 -16.43
N PRO A 200 6.76 5.20 -17.72
CA PRO A 200 5.76 5.33 -18.78
C PRO A 200 4.91 4.05 -18.92
N VAL A 201 3.68 4.25 -19.30
CA VAL A 201 2.71 3.19 -19.61
C VAL A 201 2.13 3.43 -20.99
N LYS A 202 1.57 2.40 -21.62
CA LYS A 202 0.93 2.52 -22.93
C LYS A 202 -0.45 3.13 -22.80
N ASP A 203 -1.26 2.64 -21.84
CA ASP A 203 -2.61 3.10 -21.59
C ASP A 203 -3.00 2.88 -20.11
N ARG A 204 -4.08 3.51 -19.66
CA ARG A 204 -4.66 3.31 -18.35
C ARG A 204 -6.03 2.66 -18.47
N TYR A 205 -6.24 1.57 -17.74
CA TYR A 205 -7.52 0.89 -17.64
C TYR A 205 -8.39 1.48 -16.52
N PRO A 206 -9.72 1.33 -16.63
CA PRO A 206 -10.61 1.61 -15.50
C PRO A 206 -10.30 0.66 -14.33
N ALA A 207 -10.51 1.12 -13.11
CA ALA A 207 -10.35 0.34 -11.89
C ALA A 207 -11.60 -0.53 -11.65
N ASP A 208 -11.80 -1.54 -12.47
CA ASP A 208 -13.00 -2.40 -12.56
C ASP A 208 -12.86 -3.74 -11.81
N ARG A 209 -11.74 -3.96 -11.11
CA ARG A 209 -11.46 -5.18 -10.35
C ARG A 209 -11.11 -4.83 -8.91
N PRO A 210 -11.72 -5.49 -7.91
CA PRO A 210 -11.36 -5.25 -6.51
C PRO A 210 -9.99 -5.84 -6.17
N LEU A 211 -9.30 -5.21 -5.23
CA LEU A 211 -8.22 -5.84 -4.49
C LEU A 211 -8.87 -6.69 -3.40
N VAL A 212 -8.92 -8.00 -3.60
CA VAL A 212 -9.52 -8.93 -2.63
C VAL A 212 -8.60 -9.07 -1.43
N THR A 213 -9.13 -8.82 -0.23
CA THR A 213 -8.34 -8.77 1.01
C THR A 213 -8.68 -9.86 2.01
N GLY A 214 -9.84 -10.52 1.86
CA GLY A 214 -10.37 -11.45 2.84
C GLY A 214 -10.87 -10.77 4.12
N GLN A 215 -10.81 -9.43 4.17
CA GLN A 215 -11.36 -8.64 5.26
C GLN A 215 -12.78 -8.20 4.92
N ARG A 216 -13.78 -8.70 5.67
CA ARG A 216 -15.20 -8.49 5.34
C ARG A 216 -15.57 -7.02 5.18
N ILE A 217 -15.14 -6.17 6.10
CA ILE A 217 -15.47 -4.73 6.05
C ILE A 217 -14.89 -4.04 4.82
N LEU A 218 -13.71 -4.47 4.36
CA LEU A 218 -13.07 -3.92 3.16
C LEU A 218 -13.71 -4.49 1.90
N ASP A 219 -13.76 -5.80 1.78
CA ASP A 219 -14.21 -6.43 0.54
C ASP A 219 -15.69 -6.14 0.24
N THR A 220 -16.51 -5.90 1.26
CA THR A 220 -17.95 -5.64 1.10
C THR A 220 -18.30 -4.17 1.19
N LEU A 221 -17.99 -3.50 2.32
CA LEU A 221 -18.49 -2.14 2.55
C LEU A 221 -17.63 -1.07 1.87
N PHE A 222 -16.30 -1.22 1.94
CA PHE A 222 -15.35 -0.20 1.48
C PHE A 222 -14.25 -0.79 0.61
N PRO A 223 -14.58 -1.39 -0.55
CA PRO A 223 -13.59 -2.06 -1.38
C PRO A 223 -12.55 -1.09 -1.94
N ILE A 224 -11.34 -1.62 -2.06
CA ILE A 224 -10.24 -0.98 -2.77
C ILE A 224 -10.17 -1.63 -4.15
N ALA A 225 -10.05 -0.86 -5.21
CA ALA A 225 -9.84 -1.41 -6.54
C ALA A 225 -8.35 -1.72 -6.78
N LYS A 226 -8.03 -2.72 -7.59
CA LYS A 226 -6.67 -2.93 -8.11
C LYS A 226 -6.23 -1.72 -8.92
N GLY A 227 -5.06 -1.20 -8.60
CA GLY A 227 -4.60 0.07 -9.15
C GLY A 227 -5.27 1.30 -8.52
N GLY A 228 -6.02 1.12 -7.45
CA GLY A 228 -6.69 2.19 -6.72
C GLY A 228 -5.85 2.85 -5.66
N THR A 229 -6.46 3.83 -4.99
CA THR A 229 -5.86 4.60 -3.90
C THR A 229 -6.73 4.52 -2.66
N ALA A 230 -6.10 4.22 -1.52
CA ALA A 230 -6.76 4.18 -0.24
C ALA A 230 -5.96 4.93 0.83
N ALA A 231 -6.66 5.58 1.74
CA ALA A 231 -6.08 6.13 2.96
C ALA A 231 -6.61 5.40 4.18
N LEU A 232 -5.71 5.14 5.14
CA LEU A 232 -6.01 4.52 6.42
C LEU A 232 -5.65 5.51 7.55
N PRO A 233 -6.48 6.54 7.78
CA PRO A 233 -6.23 7.50 8.84
C PRO A 233 -6.67 6.95 10.18
N GLY A 234 -5.85 7.20 11.20
CA GLY A 234 -6.18 6.83 12.57
C GLY A 234 -5.16 7.31 13.58
N GLY A 235 -5.61 7.59 14.78
CA GLY A 235 -4.74 7.97 15.89
C GLY A 235 -3.84 6.81 16.34
N PHE A 236 -2.94 7.10 17.29
CA PHE A 236 -2.10 6.07 17.89
C PHE A 236 -2.95 5.00 18.57
N GLY A 237 -2.57 3.72 18.41
CA GLY A 237 -3.24 2.58 19.04
C GLY A 237 -4.56 2.14 18.38
N THR A 238 -4.93 2.68 17.24
CA THR A 238 -6.15 2.26 16.50
C THR A 238 -5.95 1.05 15.60
N GLY A 239 -4.74 0.50 15.51
CA GLY A 239 -4.44 -0.70 14.73
C GLY A 239 -4.09 -0.44 13.25
N LYS A 240 -3.56 0.76 12.89
CA LYS A 240 -3.11 1.06 11.52
C LYS A 240 -2.14 0.03 10.97
N THR A 241 -1.02 -0.15 11.64
CA THR A 241 0.05 -1.08 11.25
C THR A 241 -0.48 -2.51 11.14
N MET A 242 -1.25 -2.98 12.13
CA MET A 242 -1.87 -4.31 12.08
C MET A 242 -2.81 -4.48 10.89
N THR A 243 -3.60 -3.46 10.56
CA THR A 243 -4.49 -3.50 9.39
C THR A 243 -3.67 -3.60 8.10
N GLN A 244 -2.58 -2.84 7.97
CA GLN A 244 -1.69 -2.92 6.82
C GLN A 244 -0.97 -4.27 6.72
N HIS A 245 -0.54 -4.86 7.85
CA HIS A 245 0.05 -6.20 7.86
C HIS A 245 -0.94 -7.26 7.40
N GLN A 246 -2.20 -7.21 7.87
CA GLN A 246 -3.25 -8.13 7.40
C GLN A 246 -3.51 -7.96 5.90
N LEU A 247 -3.53 -6.73 5.40
CA LEU A 247 -3.65 -6.45 3.97
C LEU A 247 -2.46 -7.00 3.18
N ALA A 248 -1.24 -6.75 3.62
CA ALA A 248 -0.03 -7.24 2.97
C ALA A 248 0.01 -8.79 2.92
N LYS A 249 -0.43 -9.45 4.00
CA LYS A 249 -0.46 -10.91 4.08
C LYS A 249 -1.49 -11.54 3.15
N TRP A 250 -2.70 -10.99 3.10
CA TRP A 250 -3.86 -11.67 2.53
C TRP A 250 -4.35 -11.11 1.20
N CYS A 251 -4.01 -9.85 0.84
CA CYS A 251 -4.48 -9.27 -0.41
C CYS A 251 -3.99 -10.08 -1.63
N ASP A 252 -4.77 -10.01 -2.69
CA ASP A 252 -4.49 -10.73 -3.93
C ASP A 252 -3.49 -10.02 -4.87
N ALA A 253 -2.71 -9.07 -4.34
CA ALA A 253 -1.54 -8.54 -5.01
C ALA A 253 -0.43 -9.61 -5.12
N ASP A 254 0.34 -9.55 -6.22
CA ASP A 254 1.45 -10.46 -6.44
C ASP A 254 2.68 -10.06 -5.63
N ILE A 255 2.92 -8.75 -5.53
CA ILE A 255 4.10 -8.16 -4.87
C ILE A 255 3.66 -7.08 -3.90
N ILE A 256 4.35 -7.01 -2.76
CA ILE A 256 4.15 -6.02 -1.71
C ILE A 256 5.41 -5.14 -1.61
N ILE A 257 5.21 -3.84 -1.66
CA ILE A 257 6.24 -2.85 -1.28
C ILE A 257 5.78 -2.19 0.01
N TYR A 258 6.48 -2.48 1.11
CA TYR A 258 6.18 -1.88 2.39
C TYR A 258 7.16 -0.73 2.67
N ILE A 259 6.63 0.47 2.87
CA ILE A 259 7.41 1.69 3.11
C ILE A 259 7.19 2.14 4.55
N GLY A 260 8.16 1.90 5.42
CA GLY A 260 8.22 2.46 6.76
C GLY A 260 8.84 3.85 6.70
N CYS A 261 8.01 4.88 6.61
CA CYS A 261 8.42 6.27 6.48
C CYS A 261 8.32 7.00 7.82
N GLY A 262 9.45 7.17 8.51
CA GLY A 262 9.53 7.88 9.78
C GLY A 262 8.95 7.12 10.98
N GLU A 263 8.69 5.85 10.84
CA GLU A 263 8.21 4.99 11.92
C GLU A 263 9.35 4.63 12.91
N ARG A 264 8.99 4.09 14.04
CA ARG A 264 9.97 3.73 15.09
C ARG A 264 10.76 2.50 14.66
N GLY A 265 12.04 2.46 15.03
CA GLY A 265 12.90 1.34 14.70
C GLY A 265 12.39 -0.01 15.20
N ASN A 266 11.82 -0.07 16.41
CA ASN A 266 11.21 -1.29 16.96
C ASN A 266 9.97 -1.75 16.18
N GLU A 267 9.16 -0.85 15.66
CA GLU A 267 8.01 -1.19 14.81
C GLU A 267 8.48 -1.79 13.48
N MET A 268 9.52 -1.22 12.88
CA MET A 268 10.11 -1.77 11.66
C MET A 268 10.80 -3.13 11.89
N THR A 269 11.43 -3.35 13.05
CA THR A 269 11.98 -4.65 13.42
C THR A 269 10.87 -5.70 13.54
N ASN A 270 9.76 -5.36 14.18
CA ASN A 270 8.61 -6.25 14.27
C ASN A 270 8.03 -6.63 12.89
N VAL A 271 7.92 -5.65 11.97
CA VAL A 271 7.51 -5.92 10.58
C VAL A 271 8.45 -6.91 9.91
N LEU A 272 9.75 -6.70 10.08
CA LEU A 272 10.78 -7.55 9.49
C LEU A 272 10.71 -9.00 10.02
N GLU A 273 10.63 -9.15 11.34
CA GLU A 273 10.50 -10.45 12.00
C GLU A 273 9.21 -11.14 11.57
N GLU A 274 8.08 -10.43 11.63
CA GLU A 274 6.78 -10.98 11.26
C GLU A 274 6.75 -11.42 9.78
N PHE A 275 7.21 -10.59 8.85
CA PHE A 275 7.22 -10.95 7.42
C PHE A 275 8.27 -12.01 7.08
N GLY A 276 9.35 -12.10 7.84
CA GLY A 276 10.39 -13.12 7.69
C GLY A 276 9.96 -14.51 8.18
N GLU A 277 9.01 -14.59 9.12
CA GLU A 277 8.51 -15.85 9.68
C GLU A 277 7.18 -16.30 9.06
N LEU A 278 6.38 -15.36 8.55
CA LEU A 278 5.08 -15.68 7.97
C LEU A 278 5.20 -16.32 6.60
N ASN A 279 4.42 -17.36 6.40
CA ASN A 279 4.21 -17.96 5.09
C ASN A 279 3.09 -17.22 4.35
N ASP A 280 3.30 -16.96 3.07
CA ASP A 280 2.26 -16.50 2.16
C ASP A 280 1.19 -17.60 2.03
N PRO A 281 -0.06 -17.33 2.41
CA PRO A 281 -1.10 -18.36 2.39
C PRO A 281 -1.45 -18.87 0.99
N LYS A 282 -1.06 -18.14 -0.07
CA LYS A 282 -1.32 -18.53 -1.45
C LYS A 282 -0.27 -19.49 -2.01
N THR A 283 0.99 -19.25 -1.71
CA THR A 283 2.11 -20.01 -2.28
C THR A 283 2.75 -20.98 -1.30
N GLY A 284 2.52 -20.79 0.01
CA GLY A 284 3.19 -21.54 1.08
C GLY A 284 4.66 -21.13 1.31
N ASN A 285 5.21 -20.25 0.47
CA ASN A 285 6.56 -19.70 0.62
C ASN A 285 6.58 -18.58 1.66
N LEU A 286 7.77 -18.07 2.01
CA LEU A 286 7.86 -16.91 2.92
C LEU A 286 7.20 -15.67 2.30
N LEU A 287 6.53 -14.87 3.12
CA LEU A 287 5.91 -13.62 2.68
C LEU A 287 6.97 -12.64 2.13
N MET A 288 8.18 -12.66 2.69
CA MET A 288 9.31 -11.88 2.20
C MET A 288 9.72 -12.22 0.76
N ASP A 289 9.47 -13.44 0.27
CA ASP A 289 9.80 -13.82 -1.13
C ASP A 289 9.02 -12.99 -2.17
N ARG A 290 7.93 -12.34 -1.78
CA ARG A 290 7.17 -11.40 -2.63
C ARG A 290 7.14 -9.97 -2.09
N THR A 291 8.01 -9.66 -1.12
CA THR A 291 7.98 -8.35 -0.43
C THR A 291 9.34 -7.67 -0.52
N THR A 292 9.32 -6.35 -0.65
CA THR A 292 10.46 -5.47 -0.43
C THR A 292 10.11 -4.48 0.67
N LEU A 293 11.02 -4.30 1.63
CA LEU A 293 10.89 -3.32 2.70
C LEU A 293 11.76 -2.09 2.42
N ILE A 294 11.18 -0.91 2.59
CA ILE A 294 11.92 0.35 2.63
C ILE A 294 11.78 0.90 4.03
N ALA A 295 12.88 0.91 4.78
CA ALA A 295 12.91 1.32 6.16
C ALA A 295 13.69 2.65 6.30
N ASN A 296 12.96 3.74 6.47
CA ASN A 296 13.52 5.00 6.91
C ASN A 296 12.92 5.37 8.26
N THR A 297 13.59 4.99 9.33
CA THR A 297 13.09 5.18 10.68
C THR A 297 13.19 6.64 11.15
N SER A 298 12.54 6.98 12.25
CA SER A 298 12.44 8.36 12.76
C SER A 298 13.78 8.99 13.15
N ASN A 299 14.79 8.17 13.42
CA ASN A 299 16.16 8.61 13.75
C ASN A 299 17.10 8.70 12.54
N MET A 300 16.65 8.32 11.36
CA MET A 300 17.40 8.45 10.11
C MET A 300 17.23 9.85 9.50
N PRO A 301 18.10 10.26 8.57
CA PRO A 301 18.06 11.59 7.97
C PRO A 301 16.71 11.94 7.34
N VAL A 302 16.24 13.17 7.59
CA VAL A 302 14.94 13.65 7.15
C VAL A 302 14.79 13.69 5.63
N ALA A 303 15.86 14.01 4.92
CA ALA A 303 15.86 14.04 3.46
C ALA A 303 15.68 12.64 2.86
N ALA A 304 16.33 11.61 3.41
CA ALA A 304 16.12 10.22 3.01
C ALA A 304 14.69 9.75 3.31
N ARG A 305 14.06 10.26 4.38
CA ARG A 305 12.64 10.02 4.66
C ARG A 305 11.74 10.59 3.55
N GLU A 306 12.04 11.80 3.08
CA GLU A 306 11.31 12.39 1.96
C GLU A 306 11.45 11.53 0.68
N ALA A 307 12.65 11.02 0.39
CA ALA A 307 12.91 10.19 -0.78
C ALA A 307 12.28 8.80 -0.72
N SER A 308 12.08 8.21 0.48
CA SER A 308 11.64 6.83 0.67
C SER A 308 10.33 6.50 -0.06
N ILE A 309 9.39 7.44 -0.10
CA ILE A 309 8.11 7.31 -0.81
C ILE A 309 8.33 7.16 -2.32
N TYR A 310 9.22 7.97 -2.89
CA TYR A 310 9.52 7.93 -4.32
C TYR A 310 10.34 6.69 -4.70
N THR A 311 11.25 6.26 -3.85
CA THR A 311 11.97 5.00 -4.02
C THR A 311 10.99 3.83 -4.08
N GLY A 312 10.09 3.72 -3.10
CA GLY A 312 9.11 2.63 -3.05
C GLY A 312 8.16 2.59 -4.23
N ILE A 313 7.62 3.75 -4.64
CA ILE A 313 6.71 3.79 -5.78
C ILE A 313 7.44 3.45 -7.09
N THR A 314 8.71 3.81 -7.24
CA THR A 314 9.49 3.48 -8.43
C THR A 314 9.76 1.99 -8.53
N LEU A 315 10.09 1.33 -7.42
CA LEU A 315 10.23 -0.13 -7.36
C LEU A 315 8.90 -0.83 -7.71
N ALA A 316 7.78 -0.32 -7.18
CA ALA A 316 6.45 -0.85 -7.48
C ALA A 316 6.10 -0.72 -8.97
N GLU A 317 6.36 0.43 -9.58
CA GLU A 317 6.14 0.63 -11.02
C GLU A 317 7.01 -0.29 -11.89
N TYR A 318 8.23 -0.60 -11.44
CA TYR A 318 9.11 -1.51 -12.17
C TYR A 318 8.54 -2.94 -12.22
N TYR A 319 8.03 -3.47 -11.10
CA TYR A 319 7.36 -4.77 -11.10
C TYR A 319 6.01 -4.75 -11.81
N ARG A 320 5.27 -3.64 -11.73
CA ARG A 320 4.06 -3.44 -12.55
C ARG A 320 4.38 -3.59 -14.05
N ASP A 321 5.47 -3.01 -14.51
CA ASP A 321 5.89 -3.08 -15.93
C ASP A 321 6.19 -4.51 -16.39
N MET A 322 6.51 -5.42 -15.46
CA MET A 322 6.66 -6.86 -15.72
C MET A 322 5.31 -7.59 -15.85
N GLY A 323 4.18 -6.92 -15.57
CA GLY A 323 2.84 -7.52 -15.60
C GLY A 323 2.36 -8.01 -14.23
N TYR A 324 2.94 -7.55 -13.12
CA TYR A 324 2.50 -7.88 -11.77
C TYR A 324 1.53 -6.86 -11.22
N HIS A 325 0.67 -7.31 -10.30
CA HIS A 325 -0.16 -6.46 -9.48
C HIS A 325 0.58 -6.18 -8.16
N VAL A 326 0.94 -4.92 -7.95
CA VAL A 326 1.73 -4.50 -6.80
C VAL A 326 0.86 -3.71 -5.83
N ALA A 327 0.96 -3.99 -4.54
CA ALA A 327 0.35 -3.19 -3.49
C ALA A 327 1.44 -2.49 -2.67
N ILE A 328 1.28 -1.19 -2.47
CA ILE A 328 2.14 -0.38 -1.61
C ILE A 328 1.44 -0.15 -0.29
N MET A 329 2.12 -0.47 0.81
CA MET A 329 1.75 -0.10 2.16
C MET A 329 2.70 1.02 2.62
N ALA A 330 2.22 2.26 2.73
CA ALA A 330 3.02 3.39 3.19
C ALA A 330 2.64 3.75 4.63
N ASP A 331 3.54 3.49 5.58
CA ASP A 331 3.37 3.80 7.00
C ASP A 331 4.48 4.75 7.49
N SER A 332 4.26 6.05 7.66
CA SER A 332 3.02 6.75 7.35
C SER A 332 3.28 7.99 6.48
N THR A 333 2.32 8.34 5.66
CA THR A 333 2.40 9.56 4.84
C THR A 333 2.41 10.85 5.67
N SER A 334 1.91 10.83 6.92
CA SER A 334 2.04 11.94 7.86
C SER A 334 3.49 12.24 8.21
N ARG A 335 4.30 11.21 8.41
CA ARG A 335 5.74 11.37 8.68
C ARG A 335 6.51 11.88 7.46
N TRP A 336 6.06 11.49 6.28
CA TRP A 336 6.56 12.08 5.05
C TRP A 336 6.22 13.57 4.94
N ALA A 337 4.99 13.97 5.24
CA ALA A 337 4.58 15.37 5.28
C ALA A 337 5.36 16.18 6.33
N GLU A 338 5.64 15.58 7.52
CA GLU A 338 6.52 16.20 8.53
C GLU A 338 7.93 16.43 7.99
N ALA A 339 8.48 15.48 7.21
CA ALA A 339 9.78 15.67 6.56
C ALA A 339 9.76 16.84 5.57
N LEU A 340 8.69 16.95 4.77
CA LEU A 340 8.49 18.11 3.87
C LEU A 340 8.42 19.43 4.65
N ARG A 341 7.72 19.45 5.79
CA ARG A 341 7.63 20.64 6.68
C ARG A 341 9.00 21.02 7.26
N GLU A 342 9.77 20.05 7.73
CA GLU A 342 11.11 20.32 8.25
C GLU A 342 12.05 20.87 7.17
N LEU A 343 12.06 20.25 5.98
CA LEU A 343 12.88 20.69 4.86
C LEU A 343 12.50 22.10 4.39
N SER A 344 11.21 22.40 4.25
CA SER A 344 10.75 23.74 3.86
C SER A 344 11.13 24.79 4.89
N GLY A 345 11.08 24.46 6.18
CA GLY A 345 11.59 25.34 7.26
C GLY A 345 13.09 25.63 7.14
N ARG A 346 13.91 24.63 6.81
CA ARG A 346 15.35 24.81 6.56
C ARG A 346 15.66 25.63 5.30
N LEU A 347 14.74 25.58 4.34
CA LEU A 347 14.81 26.37 3.10
C LEU A 347 14.28 27.81 3.28
N GLU A 348 13.79 28.15 4.47
CA GLU A 348 13.20 29.46 4.79
C GLU A 348 12.02 29.79 3.85
N GLU A 349 11.26 28.77 3.45
CA GLU A 349 10.07 28.94 2.63
C GLU A 349 8.91 29.44 3.49
N MET A 350 8.03 30.24 2.89
CA MET A 350 6.85 30.74 3.60
C MET A 350 5.93 29.57 3.94
N PRO A 351 5.62 29.33 5.22
CA PRO A 351 4.74 28.25 5.63
C PRO A 351 3.28 28.56 5.25
N ALA A 352 2.55 27.51 4.91
CA ALA A 352 1.09 27.54 4.77
C ALA A 352 0.43 27.04 6.07
N GLU A 353 -0.74 26.40 5.96
CA GLU A 353 -1.52 25.91 7.08
C GLU A 353 -0.72 24.95 7.99
N GLU A 354 -0.77 25.18 9.29
CA GLU A 354 -0.03 24.42 10.34
C GLU A 354 1.48 24.27 10.10
N GLY A 355 2.08 25.19 9.37
CA GLY A 355 3.51 25.18 9.08
C GLY A 355 3.96 24.24 7.96
N PHE A 356 3.01 23.59 7.27
CA PHE A 356 3.31 22.78 6.09
C PHE A 356 3.64 23.67 4.87
N PRO A 357 4.45 23.15 3.92
CA PRO A 357 4.71 23.88 2.70
C PRO A 357 3.44 24.01 1.82
N ALA A 358 3.32 25.12 1.09
CA ALA A 358 2.18 25.37 0.20
C ALA A 358 2.00 24.28 -0.89
N TYR A 359 3.07 23.55 -1.22
CA TYR A 359 3.06 22.47 -2.20
C TYR A 359 2.75 21.08 -1.61
N LEU A 360 2.34 20.96 -0.34
CA LEU A 360 1.98 19.67 0.27
C LEU A 360 0.94 18.91 -0.56
N ALA A 361 -0.14 19.60 -0.96
CA ALA A 361 -1.20 18.99 -1.77
C ALA A 361 -0.69 18.44 -3.10
N SER A 362 0.15 19.20 -3.82
CA SER A 362 0.70 18.75 -5.11
C SER A 362 1.68 17.57 -4.95
N ARG A 363 2.42 17.49 -3.84
CA ARG A 363 3.28 16.34 -3.56
C ARG A 363 2.48 15.08 -3.26
N LEU A 364 1.42 15.19 -2.45
CA LEU A 364 0.50 14.08 -2.19
C LEU A 364 -0.19 13.61 -3.48
N SER A 365 -0.71 14.55 -4.28
CA SER A 365 -1.30 14.24 -5.59
C SER A 365 -0.32 13.48 -6.48
N ALA A 366 0.91 13.99 -6.65
CA ALA A 366 1.93 13.37 -7.49
C ALA A 366 2.28 11.93 -7.04
N PHE A 367 2.21 11.64 -5.75
CA PHE A 367 2.41 10.28 -5.24
C PHE A 367 1.22 9.37 -5.56
N TYR A 368 0.00 9.78 -5.20
CA TYR A 368 -1.19 8.95 -5.42
C TYR A 368 -1.55 8.78 -6.91
N GLU A 369 -1.24 9.75 -7.77
CA GLU A 369 -1.45 9.67 -9.22
C GLU A 369 -0.58 8.61 -9.92
N ARG A 370 0.49 8.13 -9.27
CA ARG A 370 1.31 7.02 -9.76
C ARG A 370 0.64 5.65 -9.58
N ALA A 371 -0.41 5.55 -8.78
CA ALA A 371 -1.27 4.37 -8.75
C ALA A 371 -2.05 4.24 -10.07
N GLY A 372 -2.38 3.03 -10.44
CA GLY A 372 -3.21 2.76 -11.61
C GLY A 372 -3.22 1.30 -12.01
N TYR A 373 -4.28 0.89 -12.70
CA TYR A 373 -4.35 -0.32 -13.49
C TYR A 373 -4.06 0.06 -14.93
N VAL A 374 -3.04 -0.55 -15.52
CA VAL A 374 -2.44 -0.04 -16.77
C VAL A 374 -2.13 -1.16 -17.76
N GLN A 375 -2.06 -0.78 -19.03
CA GLN A 375 -1.37 -1.53 -20.05
C GLN A 375 0.09 -1.09 -20.11
N ASN A 376 1.00 -2.02 -19.87
CA ASN A 376 2.42 -1.78 -19.93
C ASN A 376 2.92 -1.61 -21.37
N LEU A 377 4.14 -1.10 -21.55
CA LEU A 377 4.74 -0.92 -22.89
C LEU A 377 4.88 -2.23 -23.65
N ASN A 378 5.08 -3.36 -22.96
CA ASN A 378 5.13 -4.70 -23.56
C ASN A 378 3.75 -5.32 -23.86
N GLY A 379 2.66 -4.59 -23.60
CA GLY A 379 1.30 -5.05 -23.83
C GLY A 379 0.68 -5.86 -22.70
N SER A 380 1.44 -6.22 -21.65
CA SER A 380 0.90 -6.89 -20.47
C SER A 380 0.09 -5.93 -19.59
N ASP A 381 -0.76 -6.50 -18.74
CA ASP A 381 -1.49 -5.77 -17.72
C ASP A 381 -0.68 -5.74 -16.42
N GLY A 382 -0.77 -4.64 -15.71
CA GLY A 382 -0.18 -4.52 -14.38
C GLY A 382 -0.86 -3.43 -13.58
N SER A 383 -0.69 -3.46 -12.26
CA SER A 383 -1.27 -2.42 -11.40
C SER A 383 -0.38 -2.04 -10.24
N VAL A 384 -0.51 -0.80 -9.79
CA VAL A 384 0.03 -0.32 -8.52
C VAL A 384 -1.14 0.21 -7.70
N THR A 385 -1.41 -0.44 -6.58
CA THR A 385 -2.40 0.00 -5.59
C THR A 385 -1.68 0.65 -4.43
N ILE A 386 -2.10 1.85 -3.99
CA ILE A 386 -1.47 2.57 -2.89
C ILE A 386 -2.41 2.61 -1.69
N ILE A 387 -1.92 2.12 -0.55
CA ILE A 387 -2.61 2.18 0.74
C ILE A 387 -1.72 2.98 1.69
N GLY A 388 -2.08 4.25 1.89
CA GLY A 388 -1.32 5.17 2.73
C GLY A 388 -1.92 5.30 4.13
N ALA A 389 -1.16 4.95 5.17
CA ALA A 389 -1.53 5.25 6.54
C ALA A 389 -1.34 6.75 6.80
N VAL A 390 -2.30 7.34 7.49
CA VAL A 390 -2.24 8.72 7.95
C VAL A 390 -2.35 8.73 9.47
N SER A 391 -1.49 9.50 10.14
CA SER A 391 -1.42 9.56 11.61
C SER A 391 -1.80 10.95 12.11
N PRO A 392 -3.08 11.35 12.05
CA PRO A 392 -3.51 12.66 12.50
C PRO A 392 -3.28 12.82 14.00
N GLN A 393 -2.75 13.96 14.42
CA GLN A 393 -2.53 14.25 15.82
C GLN A 393 -3.86 14.26 16.59
N GLY A 394 -3.90 13.60 17.74
CA GLY A 394 -5.12 13.48 18.51
C GLY A 394 -6.25 12.65 17.87
N GLY A 395 -6.09 12.20 16.62
CA GLY A 395 -7.14 11.56 15.81
C GLY A 395 -8.07 12.59 15.13
N ASP A 396 -7.62 13.83 14.99
CA ASP A 396 -8.37 14.89 14.32
C ASP A 396 -8.18 14.82 12.80
N PHE A 397 -9.23 14.43 12.10
CA PHE A 397 -9.22 14.31 10.64
C PHE A 397 -9.33 15.67 9.91
N SER A 398 -9.44 16.79 10.64
CA SER A 398 -9.45 18.13 10.03
C SER A 398 -8.04 18.67 9.73
N GLU A 399 -6.99 17.97 10.20
CA GLU A 399 -5.61 18.40 9.99
C GLU A 399 -5.21 18.37 8.49
N PRO A 400 -4.24 19.23 8.05
CA PRO A 400 -3.96 19.44 6.63
C PRO A 400 -3.57 18.19 5.84
N VAL A 401 -2.80 17.26 6.42
CA VAL A 401 -2.35 16.05 5.71
C VAL A 401 -3.53 15.14 5.41
N THR A 402 -4.40 14.90 6.40
CA THR A 402 -5.61 14.08 6.23
C THR A 402 -6.56 14.72 5.22
N GLN A 403 -6.81 16.04 5.33
CA GLN A 403 -7.72 16.76 4.44
C GLN A 403 -7.20 16.77 2.98
N ASN A 404 -5.91 16.97 2.77
CA ASN A 404 -5.34 16.90 1.43
C ASN A 404 -5.34 15.47 0.90
N THR A 405 -4.98 14.47 1.70
CA THR A 405 -5.03 13.05 1.30
C THR A 405 -6.42 12.65 0.85
N LYS A 406 -7.45 13.07 1.58
CA LYS A 406 -8.87 12.81 1.28
C LYS A 406 -9.31 13.26 -0.13
N ARG A 407 -8.63 14.27 -0.69
CA ARG A 407 -8.92 14.77 -2.04
C ARG A 407 -8.38 13.87 -3.17
N PHE A 408 -7.37 13.05 -2.86
CA PHE A 408 -6.65 12.28 -3.87
C PHE A 408 -6.91 10.77 -3.78
N VAL A 409 -7.51 10.31 -2.68
CA VAL A 409 -7.87 8.90 -2.51
C VAL A 409 -9.36 8.69 -2.77
N ARG A 410 -9.70 7.57 -3.40
CA ARG A 410 -11.09 7.18 -3.64
C ARG A 410 -11.65 6.23 -2.58
N CYS A 411 -10.79 5.68 -1.73
CA CYS A 411 -11.17 4.88 -0.58
C CYS A 411 -10.58 5.49 0.69
N PHE A 412 -11.41 5.69 1.72
CA PHE A 412 -11.04 6.30 2.99
C PHE A 412 -11.52 5.44 4.14
N LEU A 413 -10.60 4.85 4.88
CA LEU A 413 -10.84 3.85 5.92
C LEU A 413 -10.53 4.44 7.29
N ALA A 414 -11.46 5.21 7.83
CA ALA A 414 -11.29 5.93 9.09
C ALA A 414 -11.22 4.99 10.29
N LEU A 415 -10.09 4.92 10.96
CA LEU A 415 -9.92 4.15 12.20
C LEU A 415 -10.41 4.95 13.42
N ASP A 416 -11.23 4.29 14.23
CA ASP A 416 -11.90 4.88 15.38
C ASP A 416 -11.33 4.36 16.70
N LYS A 417 -10.95 5.28 17.60
CA LYS A 417 -10.43 4.94 18.93
C LYS A 417 -11.46 4.24 19.80
N SER A 418 -12.73 4.61 19.70
CA SER A 418 -13.79 4.00 20.51
C SER A 418 -14.00 2.53 20.16
N LEU A 419 -13.94 2.19 18.87
CA LEU A 419 -13.96 0.81 18.38
C LEU A 419 -12.73 0.03 18.86
N ALA A 420 -11.54 0.63 18.79
CA ALA A 420 -10.31 0.00 19.27
C ALA A 420 -10.35 -0.26 20.78
N TYR A 421 -10.83 0.69 21.58
CA TYR A 421 -11.02 0.50 23.03
C TYR A 421 -12.06 -0.56 23.37
N ALA A 422 -13.11 -0.68 22.54
CA ALA A 422 -14.09 -1.76 22.63
C ALA A 422 -13.56 -3.11 22.12
N ARG A 423 -12.28 -3.19 21.68
CA ARG A 423 -11.67 -4.37 21.06
C ARG A 423 -12.42 -4.87 19.82
N HIS A 424 -13.06 -3.95 19.12
CA HIS A 424 -13.65 -4.22 17.81
C HIS A 424 -12.61 -3.97 16.71
N TYR A 425 -12.10 -5.02 16.15
CA TYR A 425 -11.12 -4.97 15.06
C TYR A 425 -11.64 -5.67 13.80
N PRO A 426 -11.29 -5.16 12.59
CA PRO A 426 -10.61 -3.88 12.35
C PRO A 426 -11.43 -2.70 12.90
N ALA A 427 -10.76 -1.70 13.47
CA ALA A 427 -11.43 -0.55 14.10
C ALA A 427 -11.90 0.50 13.07
N ILE A 428 -12.33 0.07 11.90
CA ILE A 428 -12.79 0.91 10.80
C ILE A 428 -14.21 1.38 11.07
N ASN A 429 -14.41 2.68 11.17
CA ASN A 429 -15.70 3.28 11.41
C ASN A 429 -16.53 3.31 10.11
N TRP A 430 -17.61 2.56 10.09
CA TRP A 430 -18.49 2.40 8.92
C TRP A 430 -19.36 3.63 8.61
N LEU A 431 -19.44 4.61 9.50
CA LEU A 431 -20.20 5.84 9.28
C LEU A 431 -19.37 6.96 8.62
N THR A 432 -18.06 6.94 8.86
CA THR A 432 -17.13 7.97 8.38
C THR A 432 -16.24 7.49 7.24
N SER A 433 -16.13 6.18 7.05
CA SER A 433 -15.40 5.57 5.94
C SER A 433 -16.25 5.57 4.66
N TYR A 434 -15.57 5.57 3.51
CA TYR A 434 -16.22 5.45 2.21
C TYR A 434 -15.31 4.79 1.18
N SER A 435 -15.93 4.26 0.13
CA SER A 435 -15.27 3.87 -1.11
C SER A 435 -16.09 4.35 -2.30
N GLU A 436 -15.44 5.08 -3.19
CA GLU A 436 -16.03 5.56 -4.45
C GLU A 436 -15.89 4.54 -5.58
N TYR A 437 -15.32 3.36 -5.30
CA TYR A 437 -15.11 2.31 -6.30
C TYR A 437 -16.35 1.43 -6.53
N ILE A 438 -17.37 1.47 -5.67
CA ILE A 438 -18.55 0.59 -5.78
C ILE A 438 -19.20 0.60 -7.16
N PRO A 439 -19.48 1.77 -7.79
CA PRO A 439 -20.06 1.78 -9.13
C PRO A 439 -19.20 1.08 -10.19
N ASP A 440 -17.88 1.24 -10.10
CA ASP A 440 -16.93 0.66 -11.06
C ASP A 440 -16.78 -0.85 -10.86
N LEU A 441 -16.96 -1.34 -9.62
CA LEU A 441 -16.78 -2.74 -9.23
C LEU A 441 -18.08 -3.58 -9.30
N THR A 442 -19.24 -2.95 -9.45
CA THR A 442 -20.55 -3.64 -9.40
C THR A 442 -20.62 -4.81 -10.38
N ALA A 443 -20.26 -4.60 -11.64
CA ALA A 443 -20.29 -5.63 -12.67
C ALA A 443 -19.38 -6.82 -12.33
N TRP A 444 -18.22 -6.55 -11.71
CA TRP A 444 -17.32 -7.61 -11.27
C TRP A 444 -17.92 -8.45 -10.14
N TYR A 445 -18.52 -7.80 -9.14
CA TYR A 445 -19.18 -8.50 -8.03
C TYR A 445 -20.36 -9.36 -8.51
N GLU A 446 -21.22 -8.81 -9.38
CA GLU A 446 -22.36 -9.53 -9.93
C GLU A 446 -21.94 -10.77 -10.73
N THR A 447 -20.81 -10.68 -11.45
CA THR A 447 -20.32 -11.78 -12.30
C THR A 447 -19.55 -12.84 -11.50
N ASN A 448 -18.74 -12.43 -10.53
CA ASN A 448 -17.75 -13.31 -9.88
C ASN A 448 -18.17 -13.77 -8.48
N VAL A 449 -19.10 -13.06 -7.81
CA VAL A 449 -19.50 -13.39 -6.43
C VAL A 449 -20.99 -13.74 -6.38
N GLY A 450 -21.85 -12.85 -6.86
CA GLY A 450 -23.30 -13.09 -6.93
C GLY A 450 -24.09 -11.82 -7.21
N PRO A 451 -25.24 -11.94 -7.86
CA PRO A 451 -26.05 -10.79 -8.31
C PRO A 451 -26.65 -9.98 -7.15
N THR A 452 -26.76 -10.57 -5.97
CA THR A 452 -27.31 -9.93 -4.75
C THR A 452 -26.29 -9.15 -3.94
N PHE A 453 -25.00 -9.25 -4.26
CA PHE A 453 -23.91 -8.74 -3.44
C PHE A 453 -24.04 -7.25 -3.10
N VAL A 454 -24.21 -6.40 -4.12
CA VAL A 454 -24.32 -4.95 -3.93
C VAL A 454 -25.61 -4.57 -3.22
N GLN A 455 -26.71 -5.29 -3.48
CA GLN A 455 -27.97 -5.09 -2.77
C GLN A 455 -27.80 -5.41 -1.28
N CYS A 456 -27.30 -6.59 -0.92
CA CYS A 456 -27.05 -6.99 0.47
C CYS A 456 -26.13 -5.99 1.20
N ARG A 457 -25.06 -5.55 0.55
CA ARG A 457 -24.18 -4.50 1.07
C ARG A 457 -24.94 -3.22 1.43
N ASN A 458 -25.80 -2.74 0.52
CA ASN A 458 -26.54 -1.49 0.73
C ASN A 458 -27.55 -1.63 1.87
N GLU A 459 -28.22 -2.77 2.01
CA GLU A 459 -29.16 -3.05 3.10
C GLU A 459 -28.44 -3.10 4.46
N ILE A 460 -27.28 -3.76 4.54
CA ILE A 460 -26.41 -3.78 5.73
C ILE A 460 -26.01 -2.35 6.14
N LEU A 461 -25.57 -1.51 5.20
CA LEU A 461 -25.22 -0.11 5.50
C LEU A 461 -26.41 0.72 5.95
N ASN A 462 -27.59 0.49 5.38
CA ASN A 462 -28.81 1.16 5.79
C ASN A 462 -29.17 0.81 7.24
N LEU A 463 -29.09 -0.46 7.62
CA LEU A 463 -29.34 -0.91 9.01
C LEU A 463 -28.37 -0.28 10.00
N LEU A 464 -27.06 -0.21 9.67
CA LEU A 464 -26.06 0.44 10.51
C LEU A 464 -26.29 1.97 10.60
N THR A 465 -26.75 2.59 9.53
CA THR A 465 -27.09 4.03 9.54
C THR A 465 -28.33 4.29 10.39
N MET A 466 -29.35 3.43 10.31
CA MET A 466 -30.53 3.52 11.16
C MET A 466 -30.17 3.30 12.64
N GLU A 467 -29.34 2.31 12.95
CA GLU A 467 -28.82 2.09 14.29
C GLU A 467 -28.20 3.36 14.89
N ASN A 468 -27.33 4.03 14.12
CA ASN A 468 -26.69 5.26 14.61
C ASN A 468 -27.72 6.33 14.99
N ARG A 469 -28.75 6.54 14.16
CA ARG A 469 -29.84 7.49 14.47
C ARG A 469 -30.62 7.07 15.72
N LEU A 470 -30.92 5.78 15.86
CA LEU A 470 -31.63 5.24 17.03
C LEU A 470 -30.80 5.37 18.30
N ASN A 471 -29.48 5.16 18.23
CA ASN A 471 -28.60 5.32 19.37
C ASN A 471 -28.56 6.76 19.90
N GLU A 472 -28.71 7.78 19.03
CA GLU A 472 -28.87 9.17 19.51
C GLU A 472 -30.16 9.35 20.32
N ILE A 473 -31.24 8.71 19.90
CA ILE A 473 -32.53 8.71 20.62
C ILE A 473 -32.37 7.94 21.95
N VAL A 474 -31.77 6.75 21.92
CA VAL A 474 -31.55 5.90 23.11
C VAL A 474 -30.74 6.64 24.18
N LYS A 475 -29.72 7.43 23.81
CA LYS A 475 -28.95 8.24 24.75
C LYS A 475 -29.81 9.26 25.52
N LEU A 476 -30.91 9.72 24.92
CA LEU A 476 -31.76 10.75 25.48
C LEU A 476 -32.91 10.16 26.34
N ILE A 477 -33.54 9.09 25.89
CA ILE A 477 -34.80 8.56 26.52
C ILE A 477 -34.69 7.10 26.97
N GLY A 478 -33.59 6.41 26.73
CA GLY A 478 -33.41 4.98 27.01
C GLY A 478 -33.94 4.06 25.91
N SER A 479 -33.49 2.82 25.91
CA SER A 479 -33.86 1.80 24.90
C SER A 479 -35.28 1.25 25.09
N ASP A 480 -35.82 1.28 26.33
CA ASP A 480 -37.08 0.63 26.68
C ASP A 480 -38.29 1.30 26.02
N VAL A 481 -38.17 2.61 25.73
CA VAL A 481 -39.23 3.43 25.13
C VAL A 481 -39.36 3.23 23.62
N LEU A 482 -38.38 2.62 22.97
CA LEU A 482 -38.41 2.39 21.52
C LEU A 482 -39.50 1.39 21.14
N PRO A 483 -40.20 1.59 20.02
CA PRO A 483 -41.04 0.56 19.38
C PRO A 483 -40.25 -0.71 19.05
N ASP A 484 -40.91 -1.85 18.95
CA ASP A 484 -40.23 -3.14 18.78
C ASP A 484 -39.56 -3.28 17.42
N ASP A 485 -40.06 -2.65 16.36
CA ASP A 485 -39.41 -2.56 15.04
C ASP A 485 -38.05 -1.84 15.14
N GLN A 486 -37.95 -0.79 15.92
CA GLN A 486 -36.71 -0.07 16.15
C GLN A 486 -35.74 -0.84 17.07
N LYS A 487 -36.26 -1.55 18.07
CA LYS A 487 -35.44 -2.47 18.89
C LYS A 487 -34.87 -3.61 18.04
N LEU A 488 -35.62 -4.11 17.03
CA LEU A 488 -35.13 -5.10 16.09
C LEU A 488 -33.93 -4.56 15.28
N VAL A 489 -34.02 -3.32 14.77
CA VAL A 489 -32.88 -2.69 14.04
C VAL A 489 -31.63 -2.64 14.90
N LEU A 490 -31.76 -2.28 16.19
CA LEU A 490 -30.62 -2.27 17.13
C LEU A 490 -30.03 -3.67 17.31
N GLU A 491 -30.86 -4.71 17.41
CA GLU A 491 -30.40 -6.08 17.61
C GLU A 491 -29.71 -6.64 16.35
N ILE A 492 -30.29 -6.43 15.17
CA ILE A 492 -29.69 -6.85 13.90
C ILE A 492 -28.39 -6.10 13.66
N ALA A 493 -28.32 -4.81 13.95
CA ALA A 493 -27.07 -4.06 13.87
C ALA A 493 -26.00 -4.60 14.83
N ARG A 494 -26.38 -5.09 16.03
CA ARG A 494 -25.47 -5.82 16.93
C ARG A 494 -24.94 -7.09 16.28
N VAL A 495 -25.81 -7.87 15.61
CA VAL A 495 -25.41 -9.07 14.86
C VAL A 495 -24.44 -8.70 13.74
N ILE A 496 -24.72 -7.66 12.96
CA ILE A 496 -23.83 -7.18 11.89
C ILE A 496 -22.47 -6.79 12.48
N ARG A 497 -22.44 -6.00 13.53
CA ARG A 497 -21.16 -5.53 14.14
C ARG A 497 -20.32 -6.70 14.67
N LEU A 498 -20.92 -7.58 15.46
CA LEU A 498 -20.20 -8.66 16.14
C LEU A 498 -20.01 -9.90 15.24
N GLY A 499 -20.97 -10.24 14.40
CA GLY A 499 -20.93 -11.42 13.55
C GLY A 499 -20.24 -11.19 12.20
N PHE A 500 -20.35 -10.00 11.63
CA PHE A 500 -19.85 -9.71 10.30
C PHE A 500 -18.68 -8.72 10.28
N LEU A 501 -18.78 -7.55 10.91
CA LEU A 501 -17.75 -6.52 10.83
C LEU A 501 -16.53 -6.82 11.71
N GLN A 502 -16.76 -7.34 12.93
CA GLN A 502 -15.67 -7.75 13.78
C GLN A 502 -15.01 -9.02 13.27
N GLN A 503 -13.72 -8.95 12.99
CA GLN A 503 -12.94 -10.03 12.39
C GLN A 503 -11.67 -10.29 13.20
N ASN A 504 -11.41 -11.56 13.53
CA ASN A 504 -10.26 -11.95 14.34
C ASN A 504 -9.08 -12.35 13.45
N ALA A 505 -8.05 -11.51 13.43
CA ALA A 505 -6.83 -11.72 12.65
C ALA A 505 -6.02 -12.98 13.05
N PHE A 506 -6.25 -13.52 14.24
CA PHE A 506 -5.51 -14.68 14.77
C PHE A 506 -6.31 -15.99 14.71
N HIS A 507 -7.58 -15.95 14.29
CA HIS A 507 -8.39 -17.15 14.16
C HIS A 507 -8.29 -17.72 12.74
N LYS A 508 -8.03 -19.02 12.63
CA LYS A 508 -7.78 -19.71 11.35
C LYS A 508 -8.87 -19.44 10.30
N GLU A 509 -10.15 -19.53 10.68
CA GLU A 509 -11.29 -19.37 9.76
C GLU A 509 -11.76 -17.92 9.59
N ASP A 510 -11.27 -17.01 10.43
CA ASP A 510 -11.72 -15.61 10.44
C ASP A 510 -10.65 -14.61 9.97
N THR A 511 -9.37 -15.00 9.97
CA THR A 511 -8.28 -14.11 9.52
C THR A 511 -8.37 -13.75 8.04
N TYR A 512 -8.90 -14.68 7.22
CA TYR A 512 -9.24 -14.49 5.81
C TYR A 512 -10.59 -15.14 5.53
N VAL A 513 -11.51 -14.42 4.92
CA VAL A 513 -12.84 -14.93 4.59
C VAL A 513 -13.07 -14.83 3.08
N PRO A 514 -13.36 -15.95 2.39
CA PRO A 514 -13.67 -15.94 0.95
C PRO A 514 -14.91 -15.08 0.64
N MET A 515 -14.94 -14.46 -0.52
CA MET A 515 -16.02 -13.57 -0.97
C MET A 515 -17.39 -14.26 -0.96
N GLU A 516 -17.46 -15.52 -1.36
CA GLU A 516 -18.67 -16.32 -1.36
C GLU A 516 -19.23 -16.49 0.06
N LYS A 517 -18.36 -16.73 1.05
CA LYS A 517 -18.77 -16.79 2.45
C LYS A 517 -19.26 -15.43 2.94
N GLN A 518 -18.58 -14.36 2.54
CA GLN A 518 -18.98 -13.00 2.91
C GLN A 518 -20.40 -12.68 2.39
N LEU A 519 -20.70 -13.01 1.13
CA LEU A 519 -22.04 -12.84 0.57
C LEU A 519 -23.07 -13.66 1.34
N ARG A 520 -22.82 -14.95 1.55
CA ARG A 520 -23.75 -15.82 2.27
C ARG A 520 -24.01 -15.36 3.70
N MET A 521 -23.00 -14.86 4.40
CA MET A 521 -23.19 -14.27 5.74
C MET A 521 -24.10 -13.04 5.70
N MET A 522 -23.96 -12.16 4.71
CA MET A 522 -24.86 -11.00 4.55
C MET A 522 -26.30 -11.47 4.28
N GLU A 523 -26.49 -12.42 3.37
CA GLU A 523 -27.81 -12.98 3.03
C GLU A 523 -28.49 -13.61 4.26
N ILE A 524 -27.78 -14.39 5.06
CA ILE A 524 -28.30 -15.02 6.28
C ILE A 524 -28.72 -13.96 7.32
N ILE A 525 -27.92 -12.91 7.50
CA ILE A 525 -28.26 -11.82 8.43
C ILE A 525 -29.53 -11.08 7.97
N LEU A 526 -29.63 -10.80 6.68
CA LEU A 526 -30.81 -10.14 6.11
C LEU A 526 -32.04 -11.05 6.15
N HIS A 527 -31.89 -12.35 5.91
CA HIS A 527 -32.96 -13.33 6.07
C HIS A 527 -33.47 -13.36 7.52
N LEU A 528 -32.58 -13.37 8.52
CA LEU A 528 -32.97 -13.24 9.93
C LEU A 528 -33.76 -11.96 10.18
N TYR A 529 -33.27 -10.81 9.63
CA TYR A 529 -33.98 -9.54 9.76
C TYR A 529 -35.40 -9.60 9.21
N ASP A 530 -35.59 -10.13 7.99
CA ASP A 530 -36.87 -10.22 7.33
C ASP A 530 -37.87 -11.12 8.11
N ARG A 531 -37.41 -12.27 8.64
CA ARG A 531 -38.22 -13.15 9.46
C ARG A 531 -38.61 -12.52 10.79
N CYS A 532 -37.67 -11.89 11.47
CA CYS A 532 -37.94 -11.16 12.73
C CYS A 532 -38.92 -10.00 12.48
N LYS A 533 -38.74 -9.25 11.40
CA LYS A 533 -39.66 -8.17 11.02
C LYS A 533 -41.08 -8.67 10.76
N ALA A 534 -41.23 -9.79 10.02
CA ALA A 534 -42.54 -10.40 9.79
C ALA A 534 -43.26 -10.86 11.08
N LEU A 535 -42.50 -11.25 12.12
CA LEU A 535 -43.06 -11.57 13.45
C LEU A 535 -43.52 -10.30 14.19
N ILE A 536 -42.71 -9.25 14.18
CA ILE A 536 -43.07 -7.96 14.81
C ILE A 536 -44.25 -7.30 14.12
N ASP A 537 -44.34 -7.35 12.81
CA ASP A 537 -45.51 -6.85 12.03
C ASP A 537 -46.82 -7.56 12.41
N ARG A 538 -46.72 -8.74 13.04
CA ARG A 538 -47.84 -9.49 13.63
C ARG A 538 -48.04 -9.22 15.12
N ASN A 539 -47.44 -8.12 15.64
CA ASN A 539 -47.47 -7.70 17.04
C ASN A 539 -46.78 -8.66 18.02
N MET A 540 -45.79 -9.44 17.57
CA MET A 540 -44.98 -10.25 18.47
C MET A 540 -43.94 -9.36 19.17
N PRO A 541 -43.87 -9.38 20.49
CA PRO A 541 -42.91 -8.51 21.20
C PRO A 541 -41.44 -8.89 20.94
N MET A 542 -40.58 -7.91 20.82
CA MET A 542 -39.13 -8.14 20.64
C MET A 542 -38.50 -8.96 21.77
N ALA A 543 -39.09 -8.90 23.00
CA ALA A 543 -38.63 -9.68 24.14
C ALA A 543 -38.64 -11.19 23.87
N LEU A 544 -39.69 -11.72 23.23
CA LEU A 544 -39.80 -13.15 22.88
C LEU A 544 -38.75 -13.56 21.84
N LEU A 545 -38.43 -12.67 20.86
CA LEU A 545 -37.41 -12.96 19.90
C LEU A 545 -36.02 -13.07 20.56
N ARG A 546 -35.76 -12.25 21.59
CA ARG A 546 -34.49 -12.24 22.36
C ARG A 546 -34.31 -13.44 23.28
N GLU A 547 -35.37 -14.11 23.70
CA GLU A 547 -35.28 -15.34 24.49
C GLU A 547 -34.66 -16.49 23.69
N SER A 548 -34.72 -16.42 22.36
CA SER A 548 -34.05 -17.36 21.48
C SER A 548 -32.54 -17.09 21.37
N ASP A 549 -31.79 -18.17 21.20
CA ASP A 549 -30.34 -18.12 20.97
C ASP A 549 -29.98 -17.87 19.49
N ILE A 550 -30.97 -17.59 18.62
CA ILE A 550 -30.75 -17.46 17.15
C ILE A 550 -29.76 -16.35 16.82
N PHE A 551 -29.83 -15.19 17.48
CA PHE A 551 -28.93 -14.08 17.24
C PHE A 551 -27.48 -14.45 17.53
N GLU A 552 -27.22 -15.16 18.64
CA GLU A 552 -25.88 -15.63 19.03
C GLU A 552 -25.36 -16.69 18.07
N LYS A 553 -26.22 -17.59 17.60
CA LYS A 553 -25.87 -18.59 16.58
C LYS A 553 -25.43 -17.94 15.28
N ILE A 554 -26.11 -16.86 14.84
CA ILE A 554 -25.71 -16.12 13.64
C ILE A 554 -24.40 -15.38 13.84
N ILE A 555 -24.16 -14.79 15.03
CA ILE A 555 -22.88 -14.15 15.36
C ILE A 555 -21.73 -15.15 15.30
N SER A 556 -21.94 -16.42 15.68
CA SER A 556 -20.90 -17.44 15.74
C SER A 556 -20.52 -18.05 14.39
N ILE A 557 -21.31 -17.83 13.34
CA ILE A 557 -21.07 -18.38 11.97
C ILE A 557 -19.61 -18.20 11.52
N LYS A 558 -19.02 -17.03 11.82
CA LYS A 558 -17.65 -16.69 11.42
C LYS A 558 -16.59 -17.67 11.92
N TYR A 559 -16.88 -18.38 13.02
CA TYR A 559 -16.00 -19.37 13.62
C TYR A 559 -16.46 -20.81 13.37
N ASP A 560 -17.77 -21.02 13.35
CA ASP A 560 -18.38 -22.37 13.32
C ASP A 560 -18.31 -23.00 11.92
N VAL A 561 -18.33 -22.18 10.87
CA VAL A 561 -18.29 -22.66 9.49
C VAL A 561 -16.91 -22.46 8.90
N ALA A 562 -16.25 -23.55 8.54
CA ALA A 562 -14.96 -23.52 7.88
C ALA A 562 -15.06 -22.93 6.46
N ASN A 563 -14.00 -22.26 6.01
CA ASN A 563 -13.97 -21.57 4.71
C ASN A 563 -14.04 -22.54 3.50
N ASP A 564 -13.77 -23.82 3.69
CA ASP A 564 -13.87 -24.89 2.70
C ASP A 564 -15.19 -25.68 2.75
N LYS A 565 -16.13 -25.32 3.64
CA LYS A 565 -17.41 -26.02 3.88
C LYS A 565 -18.61 -25.09 3.81
N LEU A 566 -18.69 -24.28 2.75
CA LEU A 566 -19.70 -23.23 2.61
C LEU A 566 -21.14 -23.77 2.53
N GLU A 567 -21.33 -25.03 2.13
CA GLU A 567 -22.63 -25.69 2.13
C GLU A 567 -23.26 -25.78 3.54
N GLN A 568 -22.46 -25.76 4.61
CA GLN A 568 -22.96 -25.72 5.99
C GLN A 568 -23.68 -24.42 6.34
N LEU A 569 -23.47 -23.35 5.57
CA LEU A 569 -24.19 -22.08 5.75
C LEU A 569 -25.70 -22.24 5.55
N ASN A 570 -26.14 -23.16 4.69
CA ASN A 570 -27.56 -23.44 4.45
C ASN A 570 -28.30 -23.92 5.71
N LEU A 571 -27.59 -24.58 6.65
CA LEU A 571 -28.15 -25.00 7.95
C LEU A 571 -28.64 -23.80 8.79
N TYR A 572 -28.09 -22.62 8.56
CA TYR A 572 -28.49 -21.42 9.30
C TYR A 572 -29.78 -20.82 8.74
N ASP A 573 -30.04 -20.94 7.43
CA ASP A 573 -31.34 -20.61 6.87
C ASP A 573 -32.42 -21.53 7.42
N ASP A 574 -32.16 -22.84 7.52
CA ASP A 574 -33.09 -23.81 8.13
C ASP A 574 -33.37 -23.48 9.59
N LYS A 575 -32.33 -23.14 10.38
CA LYS A 575 -32.52 -22.71 11.79
C LYS A 575 -33.34 -21.42 11.91
N ILE A 576 -33.20 -20.47 11.00
CA ILE A 576 -34.01 -19.25 10.98
C ILE A 576 -35.46 -19.57 10.68
N GLU A 577 -35.71 -20.47 9.72
CA GLU A 577 -37.08 -20.91 9.39
C GLU A 577 -37.73 -21.72 10.54
N GLU A 578 -36.96 -22.63 11.18
CA GLU A 578 -37.44 -23.36 12.37
C GLU A 578 -37.80 -22.39 13.50
N PHE A 579 -36.94 -21.41 13.78
CA PHE A 579 -37.21 -20.36 14.75
C PHE A 579 -38.49 -19.58 14.42
N TYR A 580 -38.65 -19.16 13.16
CA TYR A 580 -39.84 -18.45 12.71
C TYR A 580 -41.10 -19.27 12.88
N GLN A 581 -41.10 -20.55 12.44
CA GLN A 581 -42.25 -21.45 12.57
C GLN A 581 -42.61 -21.78 14.01
N HIS A 582 -41.60 -21.97 14.87
CA HIS A 582 -41.82 -22.23 16.28
C HIS A 582 -42.58 -21.08 16.98
N LEU A 583 -42.09 -19.84 16.81
CA LEU A 583 -42.76 -18.67 17.37
C LEU A 583 -44.15 -18.43 16.78
N MET A 584 -44.32 -18.73 15.50
CA MET A 584 -45.66 -18.65 14.88
C MET A 584 -46.65 -19.67 15.46
N ALA A 585 -46.18 -20.88 15.78
CA ALA A 585 -47.05 -21.94 16.33
C ALA A 585 -47.40 -21.70 17.81
N GLU A 586 -46.48 -21.14 18.59
CA GLU A 586 -46.72 -20.84 20.02
C GLU A 586 -47.69 -19.66 20.24
N ASN A 587 -47.80 -18.76 19.25
CA ASN A 587 -48.58 -17.51 19.37
C ASN A 587 -49.75 -17.47 18.37
N ALA A 588 -50.12 -18.60 17.71
CA ALA A 588 -51.32 -18.78 16.91
C ALA A 588 -52.48 -19.24 17.80
#